data_1dc94a5b6b8cb2509ba792c164792b66
#
_entry.id   1dc94a5b6b8cb2509ba792c164792b66
#
_cell.length_a   1.000
_cell.length_b   1.000
_cell.length_c   1.000
_cell.angle_alpha   90.00
_cell.angle_beta   90.00
_cell.angle_gamma   90.00
#
_symmetry.space_group_name_H-M   'P 1'
#
loop_
_entity.id
_entity.type
_entity.pdbx_description
1 polymer ?
#
loop_
_entity_poly.entity_id
_entity_poly.type
_entity_poly.pdbx_seq_one_letter_code
_entity_poly.pdbx_strand_id
1 'polypeptide(L)'
;MVDVNDISEYLGGATAEDLGLNEKVRFTVLKEIIDSGCQGDELKKTVNERHFDLVPKAIIVEDRLASICYLLNLGHGIGTVDDIDHLGNRRLRCVGELLQNQFRIGFSRMERVIRERMTIQDLDVVTPQSLINIRPVTAAIKEFFGSSPLSQFMDQNNPLAELTHKRRMSALGPGGLSRDRASFEVRDVHYSHSGRLCPSETAEGPYIGLISYLATYARINDFGLIEAPYRVIEKTKDEETGEVRCHVTDEVRYMTADVEDEDIGGQATEPLDENNNLVNERVTCRMRDEFVEVDRKDVDLMDVSPRMMISVATAFIPFLDHDDANRALMGANMQRQAGPLRRTEAPIVATGMEYKAAVDSGTIPLAEGDGVVTRVTAREVSVHYANGTDKTYPLTKFMSSKQSTCNNMRPIVELGERVKAGEVLPDGLATDQGEVALGKHTHNGIKT
;
A
#
# COMPACT_ATOMS: atom_id res chain seq x y z
N MET A 1 7.02 -25.87 12.72
CA MET A 1 6.04 -24.79 12.93
C MET A 1 4.69 -25.33 12.51
N VAL A 2 3.66 -25.16 13.33
CA VAL A 2 2.30 -25.69 13.11
C VAL A 2 1.32 -24.56 13.34
N ASP A 3 0.23 -24.52 12.59
CA ASP A 3 -0.85 -23.58 12.86
C ASP A 3 -1.60 -24.05 14.11
N VAL A 4 -1.95 -23.11 14.97
CA VAL A 4 -2.65 -23.43 16.24
C VAL A 4 -4.05 -23.97 15.97
N ASN A 5 -4.69 -23.51 14.90
CA ASN A 5 -6.03 -23.95 14.51
C ASN A 5 -6.06 -25.41 14.06
N ASP A 6 -4.99 -25.89 13.40
CA ASP A 6 -4.87 -27.29 12.94
C ASP A 6 -4.76 -28.28 14.10
N ILE A 7 -4.41 -27.81 15.29
CA ILE A 7 -4.18 -28.64 16.48
C ILE A 7 -5.12 -28.28 17.64
N SER A 8 -6.22 -27.59 17.35
CA SER A 8 -7.22 -27.16 18.36
C SER A 8 -7.76 -28.34 19.20
N GLU A 9 -7.86 -29.55 18.62
CA GLU A 9 -8.25 -30.77 19.33
C GLU A 9 -7.29 -31.12 20.48
N TYR A 10 -5.99 -30.88 20.30
CA TYR A 10 -4.96 -31.12 21.35
C TYR A 10 -4.97 -30.03 22.42
N LEU A 11 -5.52 -28.84 22.12
CA LEU A 11 -5.60 -27.70 23.03
C LEU A 11 -6.87 -27.66 23.88
N GLY A 12 -7.65 -28.76 23.86
CA GLY A 12 -8.90 -28.82 24.63
C GLY A 12 -9.99 -27.86 24.11
N GLY A 13 -9.91 -27.48 22.82
CA GLY A 13 -10.87 -26.59 22.18
C GLY A 13 -10.50 -25.08 22.28
N ALA A 14 -9.32 -24.73 22.80
CA ALA A 14 -8.84 -23.34 22.77
C ALA A 14 -8.43 -22.95 21.35
N THR A 15 -8.88 -21.79 20.89
CA THR A 15 -8.55 -21.25 19.57
C THR A 15 -7.25 -20.43 19.60
N ALA A 16 -6.67 -20.15 18.43
CA ALA A 16 -5.51 -19.27 18.30
C ALA A 16 -5.77 -17.89 18.89
N GLU A 17 -6.97 -17.34 18.68
CA GLU A 17 -7.41 -16.05 19.22
C GLU A 17 -7.49 -16.07 20.75
N ASP A 18 -7.99 -17.15 21.33
CA ASP A 18 -8.05 -17.31 22.79
C ASP A 18 -6.67 -17.31 23.45
N LEU A 19 -5.66 -17.78 22.75
CA LEU A 19 -4.27 -17.85 23.21
C LEU A 19 -3.44 -16.62 22.83
N GLY A 20 -3.98 -15.73 21.98
CA GLY A 20 -3.27 -14.54 21.45
C GLY A 20 -2.14 -14.91 20.49
N LEU A 21 -2.23 -16.06 19.80
CA LEU A 21 -1.23 -16.58 18.90
C LEU A 21 -1.74 -16.47 17.45
N ASN A 22 -1.30 -15.44 16.74
CA ASN A 22 -1.67 -15.19 15.34
C ASN A 22 -0.64 -15.73 14.33
N GLU A 23 0.40 -16.42 14.81
CA GLU A 23 1.51 -16.92 13.99
C GLU A 23 1.68 -18.43 14.22
N LYS A 24 2.28 -19.12 13.25
CA LYS A 24 2.64 -20.55 13.38
C LYS A 24 3.63 -20.76 14.53
N VAL A 25 3.37 -21.73 15.39
CA VAL A 25 4.13 -22.01 16.61
C VAL A 25 4.97 -23.27 16.52
N ARG A 26 6.00 -23.36 17.35
CA ARG A 26 6.80 -24.60 17.51
C ARG A 26 5.97 -25.65 18.25
N PHE A 27 5.66 -26.74 17.56
CA PHE A 27 4.86 -27.84 18.13
C PHE A 27 5.51 -28.47 19.36
N THR A 28 6.82 -28.63 19.37
CA THR A 28 7.56 -29.19 20.51
C THR A 28 7.38 -28.40 21.80
N VAL A 29 7.51 -27.08 21.71
CA VAL A 29 7.35 -26.18 22.87
C VAL A 29 5.89 -26.09 23.31
N LEU A 30 4.97 -26.03 22.35
CA LEU A 30 3.55 -26.03 22.64
C LEU A 30 3.12 -27.34 23.33
N LYS A 31 3.63 -28.48 22.87
CA LYS A 31 3.39 -29.77 23.49
C LYS A 31 3.90 -29.83 24.94
N GLU A 32 5.09 -29.31 25.22
CA GLU A 32 5.63 -29.19 26.59
C GLU A 32 4.72 -28.35 27.49
N ILE A 33 4.16 -27.25 26.98
CA ILE A 33 3.24 -26.38 27.73
C ILE A 33 1.93 -27.13 28.02
N ILE A 34 1.39 -27.87 27.05
CA ILE A 34 0.18 -28.66 27.24
C ILE A 34 0.42 -29.82 28.24
N ASP A 35 1.53 -30.52 28.11
CA ASP A 35 1.90 -31.65 28.97
C ASP A 35 2.17 -31.20 30.43
N SER A 36 2.43 -29.89 30.66
CA SER A 36 2.52 -29.31 32.00
C SER A 36 1.18 -29.22 32.74
N GLY A 37 0.06 -29.53 32.07
CA GLY A 37 -1.27 -29.61 32.67
C GLY A 37 -1.96 -28.26 32.96
N CYS A 38 -1.42 -27.15 32.47
CA CYS A 38 -2.01 -25.83 32.64
C CYS A 38 -3.31 -25.72 31.81
N GLN A 39 -4.38 -25.14 32.38
CA GLN A 39 -5.65 -24.92 31.68
C GLN A 39 -6.17 -23.49 31.89
N GLY A 40 -6.93 -22.99 30.92
CA GLY A 40 -7.58 -21.68 30.99
C GLY A 40 -6.59 -20.52 31.10
N ASP A 41 -6.75 -19.67 32.11
CA ASP A 41 -5.93 -18.45 32.29
C ASP A 41 -4.46 -18.75 32.67
N GLU A 42 -4.16 -19.88 33.30
CA GLU A 42 -2.78 -20.30 33.53
C GLU A 42 -2.07 -20.69 32.23
N LEU A 43 -2.80 -21.33 31.31
CA LEU A 43 -2.28 -21.64 29.98
C LEU A 43 -1.93 -20.35 29.20
N LYS A 44 -2.81 -19.35 29.21
CA LYS A 44 -2.54 -18.04 28.58
C LYS A 44 -1.30 -17.37 29.16
N LYS A 45 -1.16 -17.41 30.47
CA LYS A 45 -0.01 -16.82 31.17
C LYS A 45 1.29 -17.50 30.79
N THR A 46 1.31 -18.84 30.80
CA THR A 46 2.48 -19.64 30.41
C THR A 46 2.84 -19.46 28.93
N VAL A 47 1.84 -19.36 28.05
CA VAL A 47 2.04 -19.07 26.63
C VAL A 47 2.67 -17.70 26.43
N ASN A 48 2.20 -16.67 27.15
CA ASN A 48 2.78 -15.33 27.09
C ASN A 48 4.20 -15.27 27.65
N GLU A 49 4.49 -15.99 28.74
CA GLU A 49 5.84 -16.06 29.32
C GLU A 49 6.84 -16.76 28.38
N ARG A 50 6.41 -17.80 27.65
CA ARG A 50 7.24 -18.57 26.71
C ARG A 50 7.03 -18.18 25.23
N HIS A 51 6.46 -17.01 24.98
CA HIS A 51 6.17 -16.56 23.60
C HIS A 51 7.40 -16.57 22.69
N PHE A 52 8.57 -16.17 23.20
CA PHE A 52 9.81 -16.18 22.40
C PHE A 52 10.29 -17.59 22.03
N ASP A 53 9.98 -18.59 22.83
CA ASP A 53 10.31 -19.99 22.53
C ASP A 53 9.29 -20.59 21.55
N LEU A 54 8.02 -20.17 21.67
CA LEU A 54 6.92 -20.61 20.81
C LEU A 54 7.04 -20.03 19.40
N VAL A 55 7.32 -18.73 19.30
CA VAL A 55 7.44 -17.98 18.05
C VAL A 55 8.83 -17.34 17.96
N PRO A 56 9.87 -18.12 17.69
CA PRO A 56 11.24 -17.59 17.62
C PRO A 56 11.38 -16.68 16.39
N LYS A 57 11.83 -15.44 16.63
CA LYS A 57 12.11 -14.45 15.58
C LYS A 57 13.54 -14.57 15.00
N ALA A 58 14.26 -15.63 15.35
CA ALA A 58 15.60 -15.97 14.86
C ALA A 58 15.60 -17.35 14.22
N ILE A 59 16.53 -17.58 13.27
CA ILE A 59 16.72 -18.88 12.64
C ILE A 59 17.19 -19.90 13.69
N ILE A 60 16.40 -20.94 13.90
CA ILE A 60 16.68 -22.05 14.83
C ILE A 60 17.27 -23.26 14.09
N VAL A 61 17.71 -24.27 14.84
CA VAL A 61 18.30 -25.48 14.28
C VAL A 61 17.30 -26.26 13.44
N GLU A 62 16.04 -26.31 13.89
CA GLU A 62 14.94 -26.97 13.20
C GLU A 62 14.64 -26.35 11.85
N ASP A 63 14.73 -25.02 11.71
CA ASP A 63 14.55 -24.33 10.41
C ASP A 63 15.64 -24.75 9.42
N ARG A 64 16.87 -24.89 9.89
CA ARG A 64 17.99 -25.36 9.05
C ARG A 64 17.80 -26.80 8.60
N LEU A 65 17.35 -27.67 9.52
CA LEU A 65 17.06 -29.07 9.18
C LEU A 65 15.89 -29.18 8.21
N ALA A 66 14.81 -28.42 8.43
CA ALA A 66 13.67 -28.36 7.55
C ALA A 66 14.07 -27.89 6.14
N SER A 67 14.90 -26.83 6.05
CA SER A 67 15.41 -26.33 4.77
C SER A 67 16.25 -27.37 4.03
N ILE A 68 17.13 -28.09 4.73
CA ILE A 68 17.93 -29.18 4.14
C ILE A 68 17.03 -30.33 3.67
N CYS A 69 16.06 -30.75 4.49
CA CYS A 69 15.10 -31.79 4.13
C CYS A 69 14.27 -31.39 2.89
N TYR A 70 13.80 -30.14 2.84
CA TYR A 70 13.06 -29.62 1.70
C TYR A 70 13.92 -29.63 0.43
N LEU A 71 15.17 -29.16 0.52
CA LEU A 71 16.10 -29.17 -0.62
C LEU A 71 16.38 -30.58 -1.14
N LEU A 72 16.51 -31.57 -0.25
CA LEU A 72 16.65 -32.98 -0.65
C LEU A 72 15.40 -33.52 -1.33
N ASN A 73 14.22 -33.16 -0.81
CA ASN A 73 12.94 -33.55 -1.39
C ASN A 73 12.73 -32.98 -2.81
N LEU A 74 13.13 -31.73 -3.04
CA LEU A 74 13.11 -31.12 -4.38
C LEU A 74 13.95 -31.93 -5.39
N GLY A 75 15.11 -32.46 -4.96
CA GLY A 75 15.93 -33.34 -5.80
C GLY A 75 15.23 -34.64 -6.19
N HIS A 76 14.22 -35.07 -5.45
CA HIS A 76 13.38 -36.24 -5.72
C HIS A 76 12.03 -35.92 -6.38
N GLY A 77 11.82 -34.63 -6.76
CA GLY A 77 10.58 -34.15 -7.38
C GLY A 77 9.41 -33.97 -6.40
N ILE A 78 9.69 -33.90 -5.11
CA ILE A 78 8.71 -33.63 -4.06
C ILE A 78 8.83 -32.17 -3.62
N GLY A 79 7.78 -31.39 -3.84
CA GLY A 79 7.74 -29.95 -3.59
C GLY A 79 7.91 -29.12 -4.86
N THR A 80 7.86 -27.81 -4.71
CA THR A 80 8.00 -26.82 -5.79
C THR A 80 9.14 -25.86 -5.50
N VAL A 81 9.78 -25.34 -6.54
CA VAL A 81 10.79 -24.29 -6.42
C VAL A 81 10.07 -22.95 -6.29
N ASP A 82 10.41 -22.18 -5.27
CA ASP A 82 9.88 -20.82 -5.09
C ASP A 82 10.32 -19.89 -6.20
N ASP A 83 9.40 -19.06 -6.66
CA ASP A 83 9.69 -17.99 -7.60
C ASP A 83 10.20 -16.75 -6.86
N ILE A 84 11.38 -16.27 -7.25
CA ILE A 84 12.03 -15.10 -6.62
C ILE A 84 11.28 -13.80 -6.93
N ASP A 85 10.66 -13.70 -8.11
CA ASP A 85 9.98 -12.49 -8.57
C ASP A 85 8.51 -12.43 -8.12
N HIS A 86 8.00 -13.50 -7.53
CA HIS A 86 6.67 -13.56 -6.95
C HIS A 86 6.52 -12.57 -5.78
N LEU A 87 5.45 -11.76 -5.76
CA LEU A 87 5.24 -10.73 -4.72
C LEU A 87 4.94 -11.30 -3.32
N GLY A 88 4.67 -12.58 -3.18
CA GLY A 88 4.66 -13.28 -1.89
C GLY A 88 6.06 -13.41 -1.27
N ASN A 89 7.11 -13.46 -2.10
CA ASN A 89 8.52 -13.57 -1.69
C ASN A 89 9.26 -12.23 -1.73
N ARG A 90 8.73 -11.26 -2.48
CA ARG A 90 9.34 -9.94 -2.70
C ARG A 90 8.56 -8.88 -1.94
N ARG A 91 9.10 -8.47 -0.79
CA ARG A 91 8.45 -7.50 0.09
C ARG A 91 9.00 -6.08 -0.08
N LEU A 92 8.22 -5.11 0.35
CA LEU A 92 8.62 -3.70 0.42
C LEU A 92 9.15 -3.35 1.81
N ARG A 93 10.11 -2.43 1.84
CA ARG A 93 10.55 -1.76 3.05
C ARG A 93 10.02 -0.34 3.05
N CYS A 94 9.05 -0.08 3.92
CA CYS A 94 8.45 1.24 4.09
C CYS A 94 9.39 2.19 4.84
N VAL A 95 9.05 3.47 4.82
CA VAL A 95 9.85 4.54 5.48
C VAL A 95 10.09 4.24 6.95
N GLY A 96 9.10 3.68 7.67
CA GLY A 96 9.23 3.31 9.09
C GLY A 96 10.38 2.34 9.34
N GLU A 97 10.50 1.27 8.55
CA GLU A 97 11.59 0.28 8.68
C GLU A 97 12.96 0.91 8.35
N LEU A 98 13.02 1.74 7.31
CA LEU A 98 14.25 2.42 6.93
C LEU A 98 14.74 3.37 8.03
N LEU A 99 13.82 4.14 8.64
CA LEU A 99 14.12 5.01 9.77
C LEU A 99 14.50 4.23 11.01
N GLN A 100 13.82 3.14 11.33
CA GLN A 100 14.17 2.26 12.45
C GLN A 100 15.63 1.78 12.35
N ASN A 101 16.06 1.39 11.15
CA ASN A 101 17.46 0.97 10.93
C ASN A 101 18.44 2.11 11.18
N GLN A 102 18.11 3.34 10.79
CA GLN A 102 18.97 4.51 11.06
C GLN A 102 18.99 4.85 12.56
N PHE A 103 17.87 4.77 13.26
CA PHE A 103 17.84 4.90 14.70
C PHE A 103 18.71 3.84 15.38
N ARG A 104 18.62 2.58 14.97
CA ARG A 104 19.44 1.49 15.50
C ARG A 104 20.94 1.76 15.36
N ILE A 105 21.36 2.24 14.18
CA ILE A 105 22.76 2.64 13.93
C ILE A 105 23.16 3.81 14.85
N GLY A 106 22.31 4.83 14.95
CA GLY A 106 22.51 5.99 15.82
C GLY A 106 22.64 5.62 17.29
N PHE A 107 21.77 4.74 17.79
CA PHE A 107 21.81 4.24 19.17
C PHE A 107 23.05 3.39 19.45
N SER A 108 23.48 2.52 18.53
CA SER A 108 24.70 1.74 18.69
C SER A 108 25.96 2.63 18.77
N ARG A 109 26.00 3.69 17.94
CA ARG A 109 27.07 4.70 18.02
C ARG A 109 27.03 5.46 19.35
N MET A 110 25.84 5.82 19.84
CA MET A 110 25.64 6.51 21.12
C MET A 110 26.05 5.62 22.28
N GLU A 111 25.66 4.36 22.29
CA GLU A 111 26.03 3.37 23.30
C GLU A 111 27.56 3.25 23.44
N ARG A 112 28.27 3.17 22.31
CA ARG A 112 29.75 3.14 22.33
C ARG A 112 30.34 4.36 23.03
N VAL A 113 29.83 5.56 22.68
CA VAL A 113 30.30 6.81 23.31
C VAL A 113 30.00 6.84 24.82
N ILE A 114 28.83 6.33 25.23
CA ILE A 114 28.48 6.24 26.66
C ILE A 114 29.45 5.31 27.39
N ARG A 115 29.74 4.13 26.84
CA ARG A 115 30.68 3.17 27.44
C ARG A 115 32.10 3.78 27.57
N GLU A 116 32.57 4.50 26.53
CA GLU A 116 33.87 5.20 26.58
C GLU A 116 33.89 6.27 27.68
N ARG A 117 32.80 7.04 27.83
CA ARG A 117 32.71 8.08 28.87
C ARG A 117 32.65 7.48 30.27
N MET A 118 31.92 6.38 30.45
CA MET A 118 31.83 5.68 31.74
C MET A 118 33.19 5.15 32.22
N THR A 119 34.11 4.81 31.31
CA THR A 119 35.44 4.37 31.66
C THR A 119 36.38 5.53 32.06
N ILE A 120 36.09 6.74 31.62
CA ILE A 120 36.97 7.91 31.84
C ILE A 120 36.50 8.79 32.98
N GLN A 121 35.18 8.86 33.22
CA GLN A 121 34.62 9.76 34.23
C GLN A 121 34.49 9.10 35.61
N ASP A 122 34.59 9.92 36.63
CA ASP A 122 34.40 9.50 38.03
C ASP A 122 32.93 9.16 38.30
N LEU A 123 32.69 7.93 38.75
CA LEU A 123 31.32 7.40 38.93
C LEU A 123 30.53 8.14 40.02
N ASP A 124 31.20 8.80 40.97
CA ASP A 124 30.54 9.50 42.08
C ASP A 124 29.88 10.83 41.68
N VAL A 125 30.28 11.38 40.51
CA VAL A 125 29.80 12.69 40.01
C VAL A 125 28.99 12.60 38.75
N VAL A 126 28.95 11.43 38.11
CA VAL A 126 28.33 11.21 36.79
C VAL A 126 26.80 11.20 36.90
N THR A 127 26.15 12.00 36.04
CA THR A 127 24.70 11.97 35.83
C THR A 127 24.36 11.37 34.49
N PRO A 128 23.19 10.73 34.30
CA PRO A 128 22.76 10.21 33.00
C PRO A 128 22.78 11.27 31.89
N GLN A 129 22.44 12.50 32.21
CA GLN A 129 22.45 13.64 31.27
C GLN A 129 23.85 14.00 30.76
N SER A 130 24.90 13.86 31.61
CA SER A 130 26.29 14.13 31.20
C SER A 130 26.86 13.01 30.29
N LEU A 131 26.38 11.79 30.42
CA LEU A 131 26.80 10.64 29.62
C LEU A 131 26.14 10.62 28.24
N ILE A 132 24.84 10.94 28.18
CA ILE A 132 24.06 10.82 26.96
C ILE A 132 24.40 11.94 25.98
N ASN A 133 24.77 11.57 24.76
CA ASN A 133 25.00 12.48 23.66
C ASN A 133 24.09 12.12 22.47
N ILE A 134 23.15 13.01 22.13
CA ILE A 134 22.20 12.80 21.05
C ILE A 134 22.78 12.98 19.65
N ARG A 135 23.99 13.58 19.53
CA ARG A 135 24.61 13.91 18.23
C ARG A 135 24.75 12.72 17.29
N PRO A 136 25.16 11.51 17.72
CA PRO A 136 25.27 10.34 16.83
C PRO A 136 23.95 9.93 16.20
N VAL A 137 22.84 10.02 16.96
CA VAL A 137 21.49 9.72 16.45
C VAL A 137 21.04 10.78 15.45
N THR A 138 21.19 12.04 15.78
CA THR A 138 20.88 13.16 14.88
C THR A 138 21.71 13.10 13.59
N ALA A 139 23.00 12.72 13.69
CA ALA A 139 23.88 12.56 12.53
C ALA A 139 23.43 11.42 11.61
N ALA A 140 23.05 10.26 12.18
CA ALA A 140 22.54 9.13 11.40
C ALA A 140 21.24 9.47 10.63
N ILE A 141 20.32 10.18 11.27
CA ILE A 141 19.08 10.62 10.62
C ILE A 141 19.36 11.65 9.52
N LYS A 142 20.22 12.63 9.78
CA LYS A 142 20.63 13.62 8.77
C LYS A 142 21.36 12.98 7.59
N GLU A 143 22.21 11.98 7.84
CA GLU A 143 22.89 11.21 6.82
C GLU A 143 21.89 10.49 5.91
N PHE A 144 20.85 9.85 6.49
CA PHE A 144 19.80 9.19 5.70
C PHE A 144 19.05 10.17 4.80
N PHE A 145 18.52 11.27 5.36
CA PHE A 145 17.76 12.24 4.54
C PHE A 145 18.62 13.01 3.55
N GLY A 146 19.92 13.15 3.78
CA GLY A 146 20.83 13.91 2.90
C GLY A 146 21.51 13.09 1.82
N SER A 147 21.72 11.79 2.03
CA SER A 147 22.55 10.98 1.13
C SER A 147 21.87 9.70 0.61
N SER A 148 20.75 9.28 1.19
CA SER A 148 20.04 8.10 0.69
C SER A 148 19.41 8.33 -0.68
N PRO A 149 19.60 7.44 -1.66
CA PRO A 149 18.91 7.51 -2.97
C PRO A 149 17.38 7.44 -2.87
N LEU A 150 16.85 6.91 -1.76
CA LEU A 150 15.42 6.79 -1.51
C LEU A 150 14.82 8.07 -0.93
N SER A 151 15.64 8.95 -0.36
CA SER A 151 15.22 10.27 0.09
C SER A 151 15.36 11.26 -1.07
N GLN A 152 14.25 11.60 -1.71
CA GLN A 152 14.21 12.44 -2.90
C GLN A 152 13.40 13.71 -2.63
N PHE A 153 13.67 14.76 -3.40
CA PHE A 153 12.79 15.90 -3.44
C PHE A 153 11.44 15.48 -4.02
N MET A 154 10.35 15.88 -3.35
CA MET A 154 9.01 15.57 -3.82
C MET A 154 8.69 16.31 -5.11
N ASP A 155 8.15 15.60 -6.10
CA ASP A 155 7.63 16.21 -7.32
C ASP A 155 6.39 17.04 -6.98
N GLN A 156 6.45 18.36 -7.17
CA GLN A 156 5.38 19.33 -6.85
C GLN A 156 4.93 20.13 -8.06
N ASN A 157 4.98 19.55 -9.25
CA ASN A 157 4.48 20.23 -10.46
C ASN A 157 2.96 20.38 -10.44
N ASN A 158 2.27 19.32 -10.00
CA ASN A 158 0.81 19.27 -9.90
C ASN A 158 0.41 18.26 -8.82
N PRO A 159 -0.87 18.20 -8.38
CA PRO A 159 -1.33 17.28 -7.35
C PRO A 159 -1.12 15.80 -7.72
N LEU A 160 -1.27 15.45 -9.00
CA LEU A 160 -1.04 14.09 -9.49
C LEU A 160 0.43 13.68 -9.35
N ALA A 161 1.38 14.57 -9.63
CA ALA A 161 2.81 14.32 -9.44
C ALA A 161 3.16 14.05 -7.98
N GLU A 162 2.57 14.81 -7.03
CA GLU A 162 2.76 14.58 -5.60
C GLU A 162 2.21 13.23 -5.16
N LEU A 163 0.99 12.90 -5.58
CA LEU A 163 0.32 11.66 -5.21
C LEU A 163 1.07 10.43 -5.76
N THR A 164 1.43 10.45 -7.03
CA THR A 164 2.15 9.34 -7.68
C THR A 164 3.56 9.18 -7.12
N HIS A 165 4.25 10.26 -6.78
CA HIS A 165 5.57 10.17 -6.14
C HIS A 165 5.50 9.46 -4.78
N LYS A 166 4.47 9.74 -3.97
CA LYS A 166 4.24 9.07 -2.68
C LYS A 166 3.93 7.57 -2.83
N ARG A 167 3.39 7.14 -3.97
CA ARG A 167 3.03 5.74 -4.28
C ARG A 167 4.08 5.01 -5.13
N ARG A 168 5.25 5.62 -5.33
CA ARG A 168 6.35 5.05 -6.09
C ARG A 168 7.09 3.99 -5.29
N MET A 169 7.44 2.90 -5.95
CA MET A 169 8.26 1.82 -5.41
C MET A 169 9.53 1.70 -6.22
N SER A 170 10.66 1.47 -5.55
CA SER A 170 11.96 1.33 -6.18
C SER A 170 12.61 0.01 -5.80
N ALA A 171 13.09 -0.74 -6.77
CA ALA A 171 13.93 -1.92 -6.55
C ALA A 171 15.37 -1.55 -6.22
N LEU A 172 15.73 -0.27 -6.30
CA LEU A 172 17.06 0.25 -6.08
C LEU A 172 17.27 0.69 -4.62
N GLY A 173 18.53 0.86 -4.24
CA GLY A 173 18.88 1.42 -2.94
C GLY A 173 19.54 0.42 -1.99
N PRO A 174 19.73 0.78 -0.71
CA PRO A 174 20.41 -0.07 0.26
C PRO A 174 19.70 -1.42 0.45
N GLY A 175 20.38 -2.52 0.15
CA GLY A 175 19.84 -3.87 0.20
C GLY A 175 18.91 -4.24 -0.96
N GLY A 176 18.80 -3.38 -1.98
CA GLY A 176 18.14 -3.65 -3.25
C GLY A 176 19.12 -3.97 -4.38
N LEU A 177 18.62 -3.89 -5.60
CA LEU A 177 19.39 -4.15 -6.82
C LEU A 177 20.21 -2.91 -7.24
N SER A 178 21.26 -3.13 -8.01
CA SER A 178 21.93 -2.07 -8.76
C SER A 178 21.41 -2.07 -10.20
N ARG A 179 21.28 -0.89 -10.80
CA ARG A 179 20.78 -0.70 -12.17
C ARG A 179 21.50 -1.59 -13.18
N ASP A 180 22.81 -1.68 -13.07
CA ASP A 180 23.67 -2.37 -14.05
C ASP A 180 23.68 -3.90 -13.87
N ARG A 181 23.21 -4.40 -12.72
CA ARG A 181 23.14 -5.84 -12.39
C ARG A 181 21.72 -6.42 -12.49
N ALA A 182 20.72 -5.58 -12.71
CA ALA A 182 19.34 -6.03 -12.84
C ALA A 182 19.13 -6.74 -14.20
N SER A 183 18.76 -8.03 -14.15
CA SER A 183 18.39 -8.83 -15.33
C SER A 183 17.10 -8.35 -15.96
N PHE A 184 16.76 -8.87 -17.14
CA PHE A 184 15.48 -8.60 -17.78
C PHE A 184 14.31 -9.20 -17.01
N GLU A 185 14.48 -10.39 -16.42
CA GLU A 185 13.46 -11.10 -15.64
C GLU A 185 12.92 -10.24 -14.48
N VAL A 186 13.80 -9.55 -13.74
CA VAL A 186 13.41 -8.66 -12.63
C VAL A 186 12.64 -7.43 -13.11
N ARG A 187 12.75 -7.07 -14.40
CA ARG A 187 12.08 -5.91 -15.03
C ARG A 187 10.76 -6.26 -15.68
N ASP A 188 10.48 -7.55 -15.86
CA ASP A 188 9.26 -8.04 -16.47
C ASP A 188 8.05 -7.89 -15.54
N VAL A 189 6.87 -7.94 -16.13
CA VAL A 189 5.61 -7.97 -15.40
C VAL A 189 5.29 -9.41 -15.04
N HIS A 190 5.33 -9.70 -13.76
CA HIS A 190 4.97 -11.00 -13.23
C HIS A 190 3.45 -11.10 -13.01
N TYR A 191 2.84 -12.29 -13.10
CA TYR A 191 1.39 -12.45 -12.89
C TYR A 191 0.92 -11.97 -11.51
N SER A 192 1.74 -12.14 -10.46
CA SER A 192 1.44 -11.64 -9.11
C SER A 192 1.36 -10.11 -8.98
N HIS A 193 1.76 -9.36 -10.02
CA HIS A 193 1.60 -7.90 -10.08
C HIS A 193 0.13 -7.48 -10.25
N SER A 194 -0.74 -8.38 -10.69
CA SER A 194 -2.16 -8.08 -10.91
C SER A 194 -2.80 -7.50 -9.64
N GLY A 195 -3.46 -6.35 -9.76
CA GLY A 195 -4.08 -5.65 -8.63
C GLY A 195 -3.12 -5.03 -7.61
N ARG A 196 -1.80 -5.24 -7.74
CA ARG A 196 -0.75 -4.78 -6.80
C ARG A 196 0.14 -3.71 -7.40
N LEU A 197 0.72 -3.99 -8.55
CA LEU A 197 1.60 -3.08 -9.28
C LEU A 197 0.99 -2.74 -10.64
N CYS A 198 1.10 -1.48 -11.05
CA CYS A 198 0.63 -1.07 -12.38
C CYS A 198 1.52 -1.65 -13.47
N PRO A 199 0.99 -2.40 -14.44
CA PRO A 199 1.78 -2.95 -15.53
C PRO A 199 2.21 -1.91 -16.57
N SER A 200 1.48 -0.79 -16.68
CA SER A 200 1.67 0.23 -17.70
C SER A 200 2.41 1.49 -17.23
N GLU A 201 2.54 1.74 -15.92
CA GLU A 201 3.27 2.88 -15.39
C GLU A 201 4.63 2.45 -14.82
N THR A 202 5.71 2.81 -15.50
CA THR A 202 7.09 2.62 -15.05
C THR A 202 7.95 3.78 -15.55
N ALA A 203 9.18 3.89 -15.02
CA ALA A 203 10.14 4.85 -15.55
C ALA A 203 10.61 4.44 -16.96
N GLU A 204 10.88 5.42 -17.81
CA GLU A 204 11.47 5.18 -19.12
C GLU A 204 13.01 5.08 -19.05
N GLY A 205 13.59 4.35 -20.00
CA GLY A 205 15.05 4.22 -20.16
C GLY A 205 15.66 3.19 -19.20
N PRO A 206 16.88 3.45 -18.64
CA PRO A 206 17.64 2.47 -17.89
C PRO A 206 16.96 1.96 -16.60
N TYR A 207 15.96 2.66 -16.12
CA TYR A 207 15.20 2.34 -14.89
C TYR A 207 13.89 1.60 -15.16
N ILE A 208 13.61 1.24 -16.42
CA ILE A 208 12.40 0.52 -16.80
C ILE A 208 12.26 -0.78 -15.99
N GLY A 209 11.09 -1.05 -15.45
CA GLY A 209 10.79 -2.21 -14.61
C GLY A 209 11.39 -2.17 -13.19
N LEU A 210 12.35 -1.27 -12.89
CA LEU A 210 12.94 -1.13 -11.56
C LEU A 210 12.24 -0.10 -10.69
N ILE A 211 11.51 0.82 -11.30
CA ILE A 211 10.67 1.80 -10.62
C ILE A 211 9.25 1.54 -11.07
N SER A 212 8.41 1.16 -10.13
CA SER A 212 7.01 0.79 -10.34
C SER A 212 6.09 1.65 -9.46
N TYR A 213 4.81 1.58 -9.70
CA TYR A 213 3.79 2.33 -8.97
C TYR A 213 2.72 1.40 -8.43
N LEU A 214 2.29 1.68 -7.19
CA LEU A 214 1.24 0.93 -6.52
C LEU A 214 -0.08 1.10 -7.27
N ALA A 215 -0.78 0.00 -7.51
CA ALA A 215 -2.11 0.02 -8.10
C ALA A 215 -3.12 0.77 -7.21
N THR A 216 -4.22 1.24 -7.81
CA THR A 216 -5.16 2.16 -7.15
C THR A 216 -5.72 1.62 -5.83
N TYR A 217 -6.09 0.35 -5.79
CA TYR A 217 -6.73 -0.29 -4.62
C TYR A 217 -5.76 -1.05 -3.73
N ALA A 218 -4.50 -1.24 -4.17
CA ALA A 218 -3.50 -1.98 -3.43
C ALA A 218 -3.07 -1.26 -2.14
N ARG A 219 -2.77 -2.04 -1.13
CA ARG A 219 -2.19 -1.58 0.13
C ARG A 219 -0.99 -2.44 0.53
N ILE A 220 -0.23 -1.97 1.50
CA ILE A 220 0.92 -2.69 2.04
C ILE A 220 0.56 -3.12 3.45
N ASN A 221 0.77 -4.40 3.78
CA ASN A 221 0.53 -4.94 5.12
C ASN A 221 1.72 -4.66 6.06
N ASP A 222 1.57 -5.04 7.33
CA ASP A 222 2.59 -4.82 8.37
C ASP A 222 3.89 -5.60 8.11
N PHE A 223 3.84 -6.67 7.30
CA PHE A 223 5.01 -7.45 6.90
C PHE A 223 5.74 -6.87 5.68
N GLY A 224 5.17 -5.85 5.03
CA GLY A 224 5.70 -5.24 3.82
C GLY A 224 5.27 -5.94 2.52
N LEU A 225 4.33 -6.88 2.57
CA LEU A 225 3.75 -7.51 1.38
C LEU A 225 2.64 -6.64 0.81
N ILE A 226 2.49 -6.66 -0.51
CA ILE A 226 1.44 -5.89 -1.19
C ILE A 226 0.20 -6.77 -1.28
N GLU A 227 -0.93 -6.23 -0.81
CA GLU A 227 -2.23 -6.85 -0.82
C GLU A 227 -3.14 -6.20 -1.86
N ALA A 228 -3.95 -7.03 -2.52
CA ALA A 228 -5.01 -6.62 -3.41
C ALA A 228 -6.40 -6.99 -2.84
N PRO A 229 -7.45 -6.19 -3.08
CA PRO A 229 -8.78 -6.47 -2.58
C PRO A 229 -9.56 -7.37 -3.54
N TYR A 230 -10.24 -8.37 -2.99
CA TYR A 230 -11.15 -9.26 -3.71
C TYR A 230 -12.47 -9.38 -2.96
N ARG A 231 -13.57 -9.59 -3.70
CA ARG A 231 -14.86 -9.95 -3.14
C ARG A 231 -14.91 -11.47 -2.95
N VAL A 232 -15.43 -11.90 -1.82
CA VAL A 232 -15.61 -13.32 -1.51
C VAL A 232 -16.90 -13.83 -2.13
N ILE A 233 -16.86 -15.03 -2.72
CA ILE A 233 -18.05 -15.71 -3.26
C ILE A 233 -18.51 -16.77 -2.29
N GLU A 234 -19.75 -16.62 -1.79
CA GLU A 234 -20.40 -17.61 -0.96
C GLU A 234 -21.16 -18.63 -1.81
N LYS A 235 -20.92 -19.92 -1.53
CA LYS A 235 -21.51 -21.06 -2.23
C LYS A 235 -22.62 -21.66 -1.38
N THR A 236 -23.88 -21.34 -1.69
CA THR A 236 -25.05 -21.91 -1.01
C THR A 236 -25.71 -22.98 -1.88
N LYS A 237 -25.92 -24.17 -1.30
CA LYS A 237 -26.70 -25.24 -1.95
C LYS A 237 -28.17 -25.00 -1.66
N ASP A 238 -28.97 -24.90 -2.72
CA ASP A 238 -30.42 -24.85 -2.61
C ASP A 238 -30.91 -26.27 -2.24
N GLU A 239 -31.60 -26.41 -1.11
CA GLU A 239 -32.06 -27.73 -0.61
C GLU A 239 -33.11 -28.37 -1.50
N GLU A 240 -33.91 -27.55 -2.25
CA GLU A 240 -35.00 -28.05 -3.10
C GLU A 240 -34.54 -28.46 -4.50
N THR A 241 -33.63 -27.67 -5.10
CA THR A 241 -33.17 -27.89 -6.49
C THR A 241 -31.80 -28.60 -6.58
N GLY A 242 -31.03 -28.64 -5.50
CA GLY A 242 -29.67 -29.18 -5.46
C GLY A 242 -28.66 -28.32 -6.24
N GLU A 243 -29.08 -27.18 -6.79
CA GLU A 243 -28.19 -26.24 -7.49
C GLU A 243 -27.36 -25.44 -6.51
N VAL A 244 -26.10 -25.22 -6.85
CA VAL A 244 -25.21 -24.35 -6.10
C VAL A 244 -25.38 -22.92 -6.61
N ARG A 245 -25.86 -22.03 -5.76
CA ARG A 245 -25.89 -20.58 -6.02
C ARG A 245 -24.57 -20.00 -5.54
N CYS A 246 -23.93 -19.22 -6.41
CA CYS A 246 -22.68 -18.54 -6.13
C CYS A 246 -22.99 -17.04 -5.97
N HIS A 247 -23.07 -16.61 -4.73
CA HIS A 247 -23.39 -15.23 -4.36
C HIS A 247 -22.10 -14.44 -4.13
N VAL A 248 -21.92 -13.33 -4.86
CA VAL A 248 -20.80 -12.41 -4.65
C VAL A 248 -21.16 -11.48 -3.49
N THR A 249 -20.46 -11.61 -2.39
CA THR A 249 -20.69 -10.82 -1.19
C THR A 249 -20.13 -9.40 -1.31
N ASP A 250 -20.60 -8.49 -0.44
CA ASP A 250 -20.03 -7.16 -0.30
C ASP A 250 -18.77 -7.17 0.60
N GLU A 251 -18.42 -8.34 1.16
CA GLU A 251 -17.18 -8.51 1.93
C GLU A 251 -15.97 -8.40 1.01
N VAL A 252 -15.12 -7.41 1.30
CA VAL A 252 -13.86 -7.21 0.59
C VAL A 252 -12.72 -7.73 1.46
N ARG A 253 -12.04 -8.77 0.98
CA ARG A 253 -10.88 -9.33 1.63
C ARG A 253 -9.60 -8.88 0.92
N TYR A 254 -8.66 -8.37 1.70
CA TYR A 254 -7.32 -8.04 1.17
C TYR A 254 -6.42 -9.26 1.28
N MET A 255 -5.81 -9.63 0.17
CA MET A 255 -5.02 -10.87 0.07
C MET A 255 -3.63 -10.60 -0.49
N THR A 256 -2.63 -11.27 0.08
CA THR A 256 -1.28 -11.33 -0.45
C THR A 256 -1.22 -12.27 -1.65
N ALA A 257 -0.17 -12.18 -2.47
CA ALA A 257 -0.10 -12.94 -3.71
C ALA A 257 0.00 -14.46 -3.50
N ASP A 258 0.64 -14.88 -2.41
CA ASP A 258 0.77 -16.28 -2.01
C ASP A 258 -0.57 -16.92 -1.62
N VAL A 259 -1.42 -16.16 -0.93
CA VAL A 259 -2.76 -16.62 -0.56
C VAL A 259 -3.70 -16.65 -1.77
N GLU A 260 -3.59 -15.65 -2.66
CA GLU A 260 -4.37 -15.58 -3.90
C GLU A 260 -4.10 -16.76 -4.84
N ASP A 261 -2.87 -17.30 -4.86
CA ASP A 261 -2.48 -18.42 -5.71
C ASP A 261 -3.21 -19.73 -5.38
N GLU A 262 -3.82 -19.82 -4.19
CA GLU A 262 -4.62 -20.98 -3.76
C GLU A 262 -6.07 -20.90 -4.22
N ASP A 263 -6.55 -19.69 -4.62
CA ASP A 263 -7.93 -19.40 -4.96
C ASP A 263 -8.12 -19.13 -6.46
N ILE A 264 -9.33 -19.35 -6.95
CA ILE A 264 -9.73 -19.05 -8.34
C ILE A 264 -10.46 -17.72 -8.40
N GLY A 265 -9.84 -16.73 -9.06
CA GLY A 265 -10.35 -15.36 -9.16
C GLY A 265 -11.13 -15.09 -10.44
N GLY A 266 -12.41 -14.74 -10.32
CA GLY A 266 -13.25 -14.28 -11.42
C GLY A 266 -13.03 -12.79 -11.73
N GLN A 267 -13.27 -12.41 -13.00
CA GLN A 267 -13.14 -11.03 -13.44
C GLN A 267 -14.30 -10.15 -12.94
N ALA A 268 -14.02 -8.87 -12.65
CA ALA A 268 -15.03 -7.90 -12.23
C ALA A 268 -16.10 -7.58 -13.30
N THR A 269 -15.85 -7.96 -14.57
CA THR A 269 -16.73 -7.72 -15.70
C THR A 269 -17.77 -8.80 -15.92
N GLU A 270 -17.71 -9.92 -15.16
CA GLU A 270 -18.70 -10.99 -15.27
C GLU A 270 -20.09 -10.49 -14.90
N PRO A 271 -21.13 -10.88 -15.67
CA PRO A 271 -22.51 -10.46 -15.41
C PRO A 271 -23.03 -11.06 -14.12
N LEU A 272 -23.58 -10.19 -13.27
CA LEU A 272 -24.26 -10.56 -12.03
C LEU A 272 -25.76 -10.35 -12.17
N ASP A 273 -26.54 -11.16 -11.48
CA ASP A 273 -27.97 -11.02 -11.31
C ASP A 273 -28.32 -9.85 -10.35
N GLU A 274 -29.60 -9.45 -10.27
CA GLU A 274 -30.10 -8.44 -9.31
C GLU A 274 -29.75 -8.77 -7.85
N ASN A 275 -29.54 -10.03 -7.54
CA ASN A 275 -29.14 -10.55 -6.23
C ASN A 275 -27.62 -10.79 -6.10
N ASN A 276 -26.78 -10.22 -6.96
CA ASN A 276 -25.34 -10.43 -6.99
C ASN A 276 -24.90 -11.90 -7.18
N ASN A 277 -25.68 -12.74 -7.85
CA ASN A 277 -25.27 -14.10 -8.18
C ASN A 277 -24.63 -14.15 -9.57
N LEU A 278 -23.67 -15.06 -9.76
CA LEU A 278 -23.07 -15.33 -11.06
C LEU A 278 -24.12 -15.95 -12.01
N VAL A 279 -24.32 -15.30 -13.16
CA VAL A 279 -25.34 -15.71 -14.16
C VAL A 279 -24.81 -16.83 -15.03
N ASN A 280 -23.58 -16.71 -15.52
CA ASN A 280 -22.97 -17.66 -16.44
C ASN A 280 -22.64 -18.99 -15.72
N GLU A 281 -22.88 -20.10 -16.39
CA GLU A 281 -22.46 -21.43 -15.90
C GLU A 281 -20.94 -21.61 -15.93
N ARG A 282 -20.30 -21.02 -16.97
CA ARG A 282 -18.85 -20.97 -17.11
C ARG A 282 -18.37 -19.54 -17.00
N VAL A 283 -17.37 -19.33 -16.18
CA VAL A 283 -16.79 -18.03 -15.86
C VAL A 283 -15.34 -18.03 -16.27
N THR A 284 -14.91 -16.96 -16.91
CA THR A 284 -13.49 -16.74 -17.22
C THR A 284 -12.78 -16.28 -15.95
N CYS A 285 -11.88 -17.10 -15.46
CA CYS A 285 -11.15 -16.86 -14.22
C CYS A 285 -9.66 -16.79 -14.47
N ARG A 286 -8.97 -16.21 -13.51
CA ARG A 286 -7.52 -16.21 -13.41
C ARG A 286 -7.11 -17.20 -12.32
N MET A 287 -6.20 -18.12 -12.65
CA MET A 287 -5.54 -19.01 -11.73
C MET A 287 -4.04 -18.93 -11.97
N ARG A 288 -3.31 -18.26 -11.08
CA ARG A 288 -1.89 -17.95 -11.24
C ARG A 288 -1.61 -17.17 -12.53
N ASP A 289 -0.84 -17.72 -13.46
CA ASP A 289 -0.47 -17.13 -14.75
C ASP A 289 -1.43 -17.47 -15.91
N GLU A 290 -2.38 -18.38 -15.69
CA GLU A 290 -3.30 -18.84 -16.72
C GLU A 290 -4.70 -18.23 -16.57
N PHE A 291 -5.33 -17.97 -17.74
CA PHE A 291 -6.75 -17.70 -17.82
C PHE A 291 -7.48 -18.98 -18.17
N VAL A 292 -8.36 -19.41 -17.26
CA VAL A 292 -9.10 -20.65 -17.38
C VAL A 292 -10.61 -20.39 -17.35
N GLU A 293 -11.37 -21.18 -18.12
CA GLU A 293 -12.81 -21.21 -17.99
C GLU A 293 -13.21 -22.33 -17.04
N VAL A 294 -13.79 -21.98 -15.90
CA VAL A 294 -14.22 -22.91 -14.86
C VAL A 294 -15.72 -22.82 -14.64
N ASP A 295 -16.29 -23.85 -14.02
CA ASP A 295 -17.69 -23.80 -13.58
C ASP A 295 -17.83 -22.75 -12.47
N ARG A 296 -18.97 -22.02 -12.45
CA ARG A 296 -19.27 -21.00 -11.43
C ARG A 296 -19.14 -21.52 -9.98
N LYS A 297 -19.26 -22.84 -9.79
CA LYS A 297 -19.15 -23.50 -8.48
C LYS A 297 -17.73 -23.51 -7.93
N ASP A 298 -16.74 -23.43 -8.83
CA ASP A 298 -15.33 -23.52 -8.47
C ASP A 298 -14.70 -22.15 -8.22
N VAL A 299 -15.39 -21.06 -8.60
CA VAL A 299 -14.90 -19.69 -8.40
C VAL A 299 -14.98 -19.31 -6.92
N ASP A 300 -13.89 -18.82 -6.34
CA ASP A 300 -13.78 -18.49 -4.92
C ASP A 300 -13.83 -16.97 -4.66
N LEU A 301 -13.24 -16.21 -5.56
CA LEU A 301 -13.06 -14.79 -5.46
C LEU A 301 -13.54 -14.06 -6.71
N MET A 302 -13.82 -12.78 -6.58
CA MET A 302 -14.10 -11.88 -7.71
C MET A 302 -13.37 -10.56 -7.54
N ASP A 303 -12.79 -10.05 -8.63
CA ASP A 303 -12.16 -8.73 -8.64
C ASP A 303 -13.17 -7.63 -8.23
N VAL A 304 -12.74 -6.67 -7.42
CA VAL A 304 -13.61 -5.57 -6.95
C VAL A 304 -13.96 -4.63 -8.10
N SER A 305 -13.00 -4.34 -8.97
CA SER A 305 -13.16 -3.41 -10.09
C SER A 305 -12.09 -3.65 -11.14
N PRO A 306 -12.39 -3.45 -12.45
CA PRO A 306 -11.37 -3.49 -13.49
C PRO A 306 -10.24 -2.47 -13.29
N ARG A 307 -10.53 -1.37 -12.58
CA ARG A 307 -9.55 -0.30 -12.29
C ARG A 307 -8.50 -0.71 -11.26
N MET A 308 -8.66 -1.85 -10.58
CA MET A 308 -7.71 -2.29 -9.57
C MET A 308 -6.32 -2.63 -10.14
N MET A 309 -6.21 -2.90 -11.43
CA MET A 309 -4.95 -3.29 -12.08
C MET A 309 -4.03 -2.11 -12.40
N ILE A 310 -4.55 -0.90 -12.45
CA ILE A 310 -3.82 0.29 -12.91
C ILE A 310 -3.49 1.25 -11.77
N SER A 311 -2.45 2.06 -11.98
CA SER A 311 -2.07 3.14 -11.06
C SER A 311 -2.96 4.37 -11.20
N VAL A 312 -2.82 5.32 -10.29
CA VAL A 312 -3.59 6.56 -10.29
C VAL A 312 -3.33 7.37 -11.56
N ALA A 313 -2.08 7.53 -12.01
CA ALA A 313 -1.78 8.30 -13.22
C ALA A 313 -2.35 7.64 -14.48
N THR A 314 -2.25 6.34 -14.59
CA THR A 314 -2.84 5.59 -15.70
C THR A 314 -4.36 5.67 -15.70
N ALA A 315 -4.99 5.71 -14.51
CA ALA A 315 -6.44 5.84 -14.38
C ALA A 315 -6.99 7.23 -14.80
N PHE A 316 -6.13 8.21 -15.03
CA PHE A 316 -6.50 9.51 -15.60
C PHE A 316 -6.64 9.50 -17.12
N ILE A 317 -6.18 8.46 -17.80
CA ILE A 317 -6.24 8.35 -19.25
C ILE A 317 -7.64 7.88 -19.66
N PRO A 318 -8.44 8.73 -20.33
CA PRO A 318 -9.74 8.31 -20.82
C PRO A 318 -9.58 7.36 -22.00
N PHE A 319 -10.47 6.38 -22.13
CA PHE A 319 -10.43 5.36 -23.18
C PHE A 319 -9.11 4.58 -23.25
N LEU A 320 -8.54 4.27 -22.09
CA LEU A 320 -7.26 3.56 -21.97
C LEU A 320 -7.20 2.27 -22.80
N ASP A 321 -8.31 1.53 -22.87
CA ASP A 321 -8.42 0.25 -23.59
C ASP A 321 -8.22 0.39 -25.12
N HIS A 322 -8.35 1.61 -25.66
CA HIS A 322 -8.16 1.90 -27.07
C HIS A 322 -6.73 2.36 -27.40
N ASP A 323 -5.90 2.57 -26.36
CA ASP A 323 -4.53 3.03 -26.54
C ASP A 323 -3.52 1.87 -26.50
N ASP A 324 -2.44 2.02 -27.26
CA ASP A 324 -1.28 1.13 -27.13
C ASP A 324 -0.60 1.30 -25.77
N ALA A 325 -0.17 0.18 -25.15
CA ALA A 325 0.45 0.18 -23.82
C ALA A 325 1.68 1.10 -23.72
N ASN A 326 2.50 1.18 -24.79
CA ASN A 326 3.65 2.07 -24.83
C ASN A 326 3.23 3.55 -24.79
N ARG A 327 2.12 3.90 -25.46
CA ARG A 327 1.60 5.27 -25.48
C ARG A 327 0.91 5.61 -24.16
N ALA A 328 0.25 4.66 -23.52
CA ALA A 328 -0.31 4.83 -22.18
C ALA A 328 0.79 5.11 -21.14
N LEU A 329 1.92 4.39 -21.18
CA LEU A 329 3.09 4.64 -20.35
C LEU A 329 3.62 6.06 -20.55
N MET A 330 3.84 6.47 -21.80
CA MET A 330 4.31 7.82 -22.10
C MET A 330 3.32 8.89 -21.61
N GLY A 331 2.02 8.69 -21.84
CA GLY A 331 0.95 9.58 -21.39
C GLY A 331 0.91 9.74 -19.87
N ALA A 332 0.97 8.64 -19.12
CA ALA A 332 1.03 8.64 -17.65
C ALA A 332 2.25 9.41 -17.15
N ASN A 333 3.42 9.20 -17.76
CA ASN A 333 4.64 9.93 -17.43
C ASN A 333 4.53 11.44 -17.75
N MET A 334 3.92 11.81 -18.88
CA MET A 334 3.74 13.22 -19.28
C MET A 334 2.76 13.97 -18.37
N GLN A 335 1.68 13.34 -17.91
CA GLN A 335 0.72 13.97 -16.98
C GLN A 335 1.41 14.46 -15.70
N ARG A 336 2.39 13.71 -15.19
CA ARG A 336 3.16 14.11 -14.00
C ARG A 336 4.07 15.33 -14.23
N GLN A 337 4.46 15.57 -15.48
CA GLN A 337 5.33 16.69 -15.87
C GLN A 337 4.56 17.95 -16.23
N ALA A 338 3.22 17.91 -16.24
CA ALA A 338 2.39 19.04 -16.58
C ALA A 338 2.61 20.19 -15.61
N GLY A 339 3.06 21.33 -16.15
CA GLY A 339 3.26 22.55 -15.38
C GLY A 339 1.92 23.24 -15.07
N PRO A 340 1.78 23.88 -13.90
CA PRO A 340 0.55 24.57 -13.52
C PRO A 340 0.34 25.82 -14.37
N LEU A 341 -0.84 25.95 -14.93
CA LEU A 341 -1.27 27.15 -15.65
C LEU A 341 -1.84 28.18 -14.70
N ARG A 342 -1.87 29.45 -15.14
CA ARG A 342 -2.48 30.55 -14.35
C ARG A 342 -3.99 30.32 -14.13
N ARG A 343 -4.68 29.79 -15.12
CA ARG A 343 -6.05 29.28 -15.06
C ARG A 343 -6.08 27.98 -15.79
N THR A 344 -6.35 26.94 -15.09
CA THR A 344 -6.61 25.60 -15.61
C THR A 344 -8.11 25.44 -15.86
N GLU A 345 -8.48 24.50 -16.67
CA GLU A 345 -9.88 24.12 -16.93
C GLU A 345 -10.02 22.63 -16.72
N ALA A 346 -11.08 22.24 -16.01
CA ALA A 346 -11.38 20.83 -15.77
C ALA A 346 -11.62 20.11 -17.12
N PRO A 347 -11.15 18.86 -17.29
CA PRO A 347 -11.28 18.13 -18.54
C PRO A 347 -12.76 17.86 -18.86
N ILE A 348 -13.19 18.07 -20.11
CA ILE A 348 -14.55 17.79 -20.59
C ILE A 348 -14.76 16.26 -20.59
N VAL A 349 -13.75 15.50 -21.03
CA VAL A 349 -13.74 14.04 -20.98
C VAL A 349 -12.84 13.61 -19.84
N ALA A 350 -13.41 13.02 -18.83
CA ALA A 350 -12.76 12.67 -17.57
C ALA A 350 -13.03 11.21 -17.20
N THR A 351 -12.25 10.65 -16.29
CA THR A 351 -12.41 9.28 -15.80
C THR A 351 -13.11 9.20 -14.44
N GLY A 352 -13.32 10.36 -13.77
CA GLY A 352 -13.87 10.46 -12.42
C GLY A 352 -12.84 10.27 -11.30
N MET A 353 -11.56 10.10 -11.64
CA MET A 353 -10.46 10.02 -10.65
C MET A 353 -9.93 11.41 -10.27
N GLU A 354 -10.25 12.44 -11.02
CA GLU A 354 -9.69 13.79 -10.91
C GLU A 354 -10.01 14.43 -9.54
N TYR A 355 -11.25 14.33 -9.11
CA TYR A 355 -11.67 14.83 -7.79
C TYR A 355 -10.97 14.08 -6.66
N LYS A 356 -11.00 12.75 -6.72
CA LYS A 356 -10.38 11.91 -5.69
C LYS A 356 -8.88 12.16 -5.58
N ALA A 357 -8.18 12.27 -6.70
CA ALA A 357 -6.75 12.53 -6.69
C ALA A 357 -6.40 13.93 -6.16
N ALA A 358 -7.24 14.95 -6.42
CA ALA A 358 -7.06 16.27 -5.85
C ALA A 358 -7.18 16.25 -4.32
N VAL A 359 -8.18 15.55 -3.80
CA VAL A 359 -8.41 15.38 -2.35
C VAL A 359 -7.29 14.58 -1.70
N ASP A 360 -6.94 13.40 -2.26
CA ASP A 360 -5.96 12.47 -1.70
C ASP A 360 -4.51 13.00 -1.77
N SER A 361 -4.22 13.96 -2.67
CA SER A 361 -2.91 14.61 -2.72
C SER A 361 -2.58 15.38 -1.45
N GLY A 362 -3.63 15.88 -0.74
CA GLY A 362 -3.50 16.70 0.46
C GLY A 362 -3.02 18.12 0.19
N THR A 363 -3.03 18.55 -1.08
CA THR A 363 -2.60 19.92 -1.47
C THR A 363 -3.67 20.96 -1.22
N ILE A 364 -4.94 20.54 -1.16
CA ILE A 364 -6.11 21.40 -1.04
C ILE A 364 -6.74 21.25 0.34
N PRO A 365 -7.02 22.34 1.08
CA PRO A 365 -7.77 22.27 2.33
C PRO A 365 -9.21 21.81 2.12
N LEU A 366 -9.65 20.87 2.93
CA LEU A 366 -11.01 20.35 2.96
C LEU A 366 -11.75 20.83 4.20
N ALA A 367 -13.08 20.91 4.13
CA ALA A 367 -13.92 21.13 5.28
C ALA A 367 -13.86 19.91 6.22
N GLU A 368 -13.61 20.11 7.52
CA GLU A 368 -13.50 19.02 8.50
C GLU A 368 -14.86 18.49 8.99
N GLY A 369 -15.91 19.23 8.75
CA GLY A 369 -17.26 18.89 9.17
C GLY A 369 -18.31 19.69 8.42
N ASP A 370 -19.58 19.41 8.71
CA ASP A 370 -20.69 20.19 8.18
C ASP A 370 -20.73 21.56 8.84
N GLY A 371 -20.84 22.64 8.03
CA GLY A 371 -20.78 23.99 8.54
C GLY A 371 -21.28 25.05 7.57
N VAL A 372 -21.11 26.30 7.95
CA VAL A 372 -21.44 27.46 7.14
C VAL A 372 -20.21 28.36 7.02
N VAL A 373 -19.94 28.84 5.82
CA VAL A 373 -18.81 29.74 5.54
C VAL A 373 -19.12 31.14 6.11
N THR A 374 -18.35 31.55 7.09
CA THR A 374 -18.54 32.84 7.79
C THR A 374 -17.70 33.97 7.23
N ARG A 375 -16.57 33.64 6.60
CA ARG A 375 -15.66 34.63 6.02
C ARG A 375 -14.95 34.06 4.80
N VAL A 376 -14.90 34.85 3.74
CA VAL A 376 -14.16 34.53 2.52
C VAL A 376 -13.30 35.72 2.13
N THR A 377 -12.00 35.52 2.06
CA THR A 377 -11.04 36.50 1.58
C THR A 377 -10.06 35.82 0.61
N ALA A 378 -9.27 36.62 -0.09
CA ALA A 378 -8.22 36.05 -0.96
C ALA A 378 -7.14 35.25 -0.19
N ARG A 379 -7.03 35.42 1.13
CA ARG A 379 -5.97 34.84 1.97
C ARG A 379 -6.46 33.80 2.95
N GLU A 380 -7.76 33.74 3.24
CA GLU A 380 -8.34 32.85 4.23
C GLU A 380 -9.82 32.58 3.97
N VAL A 381 -10.26 31.39 4.35
CA VAL A 381 -11.65 30.99 4.42
C VAL A 381 -11.93 30.55 5.86
N SER A 382 -13.00 31.08 6.49
CA SER A 382 -13.43 30.66 7.82
C SER A 382 -14.77 29.96 7.74
N VAL A 383 -14.88 28.84 8.45
CA VAL A 383 -16.09 28.01 8.50
C VAL A 383 -16.52 27.85 9.96
N HIS A 384 -17.81 28.09 10.22
CA HIS A 384 -18.47 27.79 11.48
C HIS A 384 -19.10 26.41 11.37
N TYR A 385 -18.62 25.45 12.13
CA TYR A 385 -19.09 24.07 12.09
C TYR A 385 -20.29 23.82 13.00
N ALA A 386 -21.08 22.80 12.67
CA ALA A 386 -22.26 22.39 13.43
C ALA A 386 -21.95 22.01 14.90
N ASN A 387 -20.71 21.61 15.20
CA ASN A 387 -20.23 21.35 16.56
C ASN A 387 -19.92 22.62 17.37
N GLY A 388 -20.15 23.81 16.80
CA GLY A 388 -19.90 25.12 17.45
C GLY A 388 -18.45 25.58 17.39
N THR A 389 -17.57 24.91 16.64
CA THR A 389 -16.18 25.36 16.45
C THR A 389 -16.01 26.21 15.20
N ASP A 390 -15.21 27.27 15.33
CA ASP A 390 -14.79 28.11 14.20
C ASP A 390 -13.39 27.71 13.75
N LYS A 391 -13.21 27.43 12.46
CA LYS A 391 -11.89 27.16 11.89
C LYS A 391 -11.59 28.06 10.71
N THR A 392 -10.38 28.61 10.70
CA THR A 392 -9.87 29.45 9.62
C THR A 392 -8.78 28.70 8.85
N TYR A 393 -8.96 28.61 7.54
CA TYR A 393 -8.05 27.96 6.60
C TYR A 393 -7.23 29.04 5.87
N PRO A 394 -5.92 29.13 6.11
CA PRO A 394 -5.07 30.06 5.39
C PRO A 394 -4.84 29.57 3.95
N LEU A 395 -4.97 30.47 2.98
CA LEU A 395 -4.74 30.17 1.58
C LEU A 395 -3.33 30.59 1.15
N THR A 396 -2.57 29.64 0.61
CA THR A 396 -1.23 29.89 0.08
C THR A 396 -1.31 30.83 -1.13
N LYS A 397 -0.51 31.91 -1.10
CA LYS A 397 -0.49 32.92 -2.16
C LYS A 397 0.90 33.04 -2.76
N PHE A 398 1.02 32.77 -4.07
CA PHE A 398 2.22 32.99 -4.88
C PHE A 398 3.51 32.40 -4.29
N MET A 399 3.40 31.25 -3.65
CA MET A 399 4.53 30.55 -3.06
C MET A 399 5.22 29.66 -4.10
N SER A 400 6.55 29.65 -4.13
CA SER A 400 7.32 28.80 -5.02
C SER A 400 7.29 27.36 -4.52
N SER A 401 7.02 26.41 -5.42
CA SER A 401 7.17 24.97 -5.15
C SER A 401 8.64 24.54 -5.21
N LYS A 402 8.90 23.26 -4.95
CA LYS A 402 10.24 22.67 -5.09
C LYS A 402 10.77 22.71 -6.52
N GLN A 403 9.89 22.63 -7.51
CA GLN A 403 10.23 22.77 -8.94
C GLN A 403 10.11 24.21 -9.45
N SER A 404 10.09 25.20 -8.58
CA SER A 404 9.98 26.62 -8.93
C SER A 404 8.66 27.00 -9.63
N THR A 405 7.61 26.19 -9.46
CA THR A 405 6.26 26.52 -9.94
C THR A 405 5.52 27.38 -8.91
N CYS A 406 4.55 28.17 -9.37
CA CYS A 406 3.82 29.10 -8.51
C CYS A 406 2.58 28.42 -7.92
N ASN A 407 2.54 28.23 -6.61
CA ASN A 407 1.35 27.79 -5.89
C ASN A 407 0.53 29.01 -5.45
N ASN A 408 -0.72 29.08 -5.90
CA ASN A 408 -1.64 30.18 -5.58
C ASN A 408 -3.06 29.63 -5.43
N MET A 409 -3.52 29.51 -4.19
CA MET A 409 -4.86 29.02 -3.88
C MET A 409 -5.90 30.13 -4.06
N ARG A 410 -7.08 29.73 -4.53
CA ARG A 410 -8.25 30.62 -4.71
C ARG A 410 -9.47 30.01 -4.05
N PRO A 411 -10.26 30.77 -3.25
CA PRO A 411 -11.49 30.24 -2.70
C PRO A 411 -12.49 29.97 -3.83
N ILE A 412 -13.21 28.86 -3.72
CA ILE A 412 -14.31 28.49 -4.62
C ILE A 412 -15.66 28.62 -3.93
N VAL A 413 -15.68 28.66 -2.60
CA VAL A 413 -16.88 28.79 -1.77
C VAL A 413 -17.29 30.25 -1.60
N GLU A 414 -18.58 30.50 -1.43
CA GLU A 414 -19.15 31.82 -1.21
C GLU A 414 -19.47 32.07 0.28
N LEU A 415 -19.62 33.37 0.64
CA LEU A 415 -19.98 33.76 2.00
C LEU A 415 -21.42 33.27 2.31
N GLY A 416 -21.61 32.58 3.42
CA GLY A 416 -22.91 32.02 3.83
C GLY A 416 -23.25 30.69 3.21
N GLU A 417 -22.39 30.14 2.36
CA GLU A 417 -22.57 28.81 1.78
C GLU A 417 -22.47 27.72 2.83
N ARG A 418 -23.28 26.66 2.66
CA ARG A 418 -23.22 25.45 3.49
C ARG A 418 -22.27 24.46 2.88
N VAL A 419 -21.30 24.02 3.66
CA VAL A 419 -20.30 23.05 3.26
C VAL A 419 -20.47 21.76 4.05
N LYS A 420 -20.19 20.63 3.42
CA LYS A 420 -20.19 19.30 4.03
C LYS A 420 -18.79 18.86 4.41
N ALA A 421 -18.70 17.89 5.31
CA ALA A 421 -17.43 17.24 5.63
C ALA A 421 -16.77 16.66 4.37
N GLY A 422 -15.48 17.00 4.17
CA GLY A 422 -14.70 16.56 3.00
C GLY A 422 -14.87 17.42 1.74
N GLU A 423 -15.68 18.47 1.78
CA GLU A 423 -15.86 19.39 0.64
C GLU A 423 -14.64 20.32 0.45
N VAL A 424 -14.28 20.57 -0.81
CA VAL A 424 -13.13 21.41 -1.16
C VAL A 424 -13.47 22.88 -0.95
N LEU A 425 -12.63 23.60 -0.21
CA LEU A 425 -12.83 25.03 0.08
C LEU A 425 -12.13 25.96 -0.93
N PRO A 426 -10.85 25.76 -1.28
CA PRO A 426 -10.18 26.50 -2.34
C PRO A 426 -9.71 25.60 -3.47
N ASP A 427 -9.59 26.14 -4.66
CA ASP A 427 -8.73 25.59 -5.70
C ASP A 427 -7.27 25.94 -5.43
N GLY A 428 -6.39 25.00 -5.73
CA GLY A 428 -4.96 25.11 -5.56
C GLY A 428 -4.19 25.10 -6.87
N LEU A 429 -3.01 24.46 -6.83
CA LEU A 429 -2.13 24.26 -7.97
C LEU A 429 -2.76 23.26 -8.94
N ALA A 430 -2.94 23.62 -10.20
CA ALA A 430 -3.50 22.75 -11.25
C ALA A 430 -4.82 22.05 -10.84
N THR A 431 -5.72 22.81 -10.22
CA THR A 431 -7.08 22.36 -9.91
C THR A 431 -8.13 23.35 -10.40
N ASP A 432 -9.32 22.87 -10.70
CA ASP A 432 -10.48 23.67 -11.09
C ASP A 432 -11.74 23.02 -10.51
N GLN A 433 -12.50 23.78 -9.69
CA GLN A 433 -13.69 23.29 -8.96
C GLN A 433 -13.43 22.04 -8.11
N GLY A 434 -12.24 21.91 -7.52
CA GLY A 434 -11.85 20.77 -6.71
C GLY A 434 -11.40 19.55 -7.49
N GLU A 435 -11.31 19.61 -8.81
CA GLU A 435 -10.81 18.53 -9.68
C GLU A 435 -9.40 18.86 -10.19
N VAL A 436 -8.59 17.82 -10.44
CA VAL A 436 -7.28 18.00 -11.06
C VAL A 436 -7.46 18.46 -12.50
N ALA A 437 -6.88 19.61 -12.84
CA ALA A 437 -6.92 20.21 -14.16
C ALA A 437 -5.48 20.46 -14.64
N LEU A 438 -4.98 19.61 -15.55
CA LEU A 438 -3.60 19.64 -16.01
C LEU A 438 -3.38 20.56 -17.21
N GLY A 439 -4.45 21.08 -17.82
CA GLY A 439 -4.36 21.85 -19.05
C GLY A 439 -5.47 22.90 -19.19
N LYS A 440 -5.68 23.29 -20.44
CA LYS A 440 -6.70 24.23 -20.86
C LYS A 440 -7.25 23.81 -22.20
N HIS A 441 -8.56 24.02 -22.43
CA HIS A 441 -9.18 23.76 -23.72
C HIS A 441 -8.72 24.75 -24.77
N THR A 442 -8.29 24.25 -25.92
CA THR A 442 -7.89 25.07 -27.08
C THR A 442 -8.63 24.60 -28.32
N HIS A 443 -9.13 25.56 -29.11
CA HIS A 443 -9.68 25.26 -30.43
C HIS A 443 -8.55 25.20 -31.45
N ASN A 444 -8.19 24.00 -31.90
CA ASN A 444 -7.26 23.84 -32.99
C ASN A 444 -8.05 23.70 -34.30
N GLY A 445 -8.06 24.76 -35.09
CA GLY A 445 -8.58 24.67 -36.45
C GLY A 445 -7.59 23.93 -37.35
N ILE A 446 -7.94 22.69 -37.78
CA ILE A 446 -7.22 22.02 -38.86
C ILE A 446 -7.64 22.69 -40.15
N LYS A 447 -6.74 23.44 -40.80
CA LYS A 447 -6.92 23.86 -42.18
C LYS A 447 -6.77 22.61 -43.04
N THR A 448 -7.87 22.12 -43.60
CA THR A 448 -7.89 21.16 -44.71
C THR A 448 -7.42 21.88 -45.96
#